data_103cc7efe1c7901c0decd90bd850976c
#
_entry.id   103cc7efe1c7901c0decd90bd850976c
#
_cell.length_a   1.000
_cell.length_b   1.000
_cell.length_c   1.000
_cell.angle_alpha   90.00
_cell.angle_beta   90.00
_cell.angle_gamma   90.00
#
_symmetry.space_group_name_H-M   'P 1'
#
loop_
_entity.id
_entity.type
_entity.pdbx_description
1 polymer ?
#
loop_
_entity_poly.entity_id
_entity_poly.type
_entity_poly.pdbx_seq_one_letter_code
_entity_poly.pdbx_strand_id
1 'polypeptide(L)'
;MLKKLVAGTLVAGFALTVGLGVASAEEKSNTIKSFDYLKVDEQNVNSLTKVSDQDKKDIQITMVLPEQNENGDWLAYGFTSRETLDAYIEKDKKALKNKINPLGSGAGSTDFYEHKDKGGQYIYWSSGFKNLPSSWNDRISSVSTASPSASYSTTLWEHTSTQGYGKGVVFKHADWYGKTANLAADWNDITSAIDVKK
;
A
#
# COMPACT_ATOMS: atom_id res chain seq x y z
N MET A 1 1.52 5.07 40.09
CA MET A 1 1.77 6.45 39.60
C MET A 1 1.79 6.41 38.07
N LEU A 2 0.69 6.82 37.43
CA LEU A 2 0.56 6.83 35.98
C LEU A 2 1.13 8.16 35.44
N LYS A 3 2.15 8.11 34.58
CA LYS A 3 2.60 9.29 33.84
C LYS A 3 1.80 9.39 32.54
N LYS A 4 0.92 10.40 32.46
CA LYS A 4 0.23 10.80 31.24
C LYS A 4 1.23 11.46 30.28
N LEU A 5 1.37 10.94 29.07
CA LEU A 5 2.04 11.63 27.98
C LEU A 5 1.04 12.61 27.35
N VAL A 6 1.34 13.89 27.41
CA VAL A 6 0.57 14.96 26.77
C VAL A 6 1.17 15.17 25.38
N ALA A 7 0.36 14.95 24.34
CA ALA A 7 0.71 15.33 22.97
C ALA A 7 0.62 16.84 22.83
N GLY A 8 1.75 17.51 22.68
CA GLY A 8 1.82 18.94 22.43
C GLY A 8 1.65 19.24 20.94
N THR A 9 0.60 19.96 20.60
CA THR A 9 0.38 20.55 19.27
C THR A 9 1.30 21.76 19.13
N LEU A 10 2.31 21.68 18.27
CA LEU A 10 3.18 22.81 17.94
C LEU A 10 2.53 23.59 16.78
N VAL A 11 1.92 24.73 17.08
CA VAL A 11 1.53 25.74 16.11
C VAL A 11 2.74 26.63 15.83
N ALA A 12 3.41 26.43 14.71
CA ALA A 12 4.46 27.32 14.24
C ALA A 12 3.84 28.43 13.39
N GLY A 13 3.82 29.66 13.95
CA GLY A 13 3.45 30.86 13.22
C GLY A 13 4.55 31.21 12.19
N PHE A 14 4.20 31.31 10.93
CA PHE A 14 5.07 31.77 9.87
C PHE A 14 4.96 33.29 9.71
N ALA A 15 6.06 33.98 9.94
CA ALA A 15 6.24 35.38 9.56
C ALA A 15 6.46 35.47 8.04
N LEU A 16 5.67 36.28 7.35
CA LEU A 16 5.84 36.60 5.93
C LEU A 16 7.11 37.43 5.73
N THR A 17 8.12 36.84 5.10
CA THR A 17 9.16 37.60 4.41
C THR A 17 8.96 37.39 2.91
N VAL A 18 8.65 38.46 2.19
CA VAL A 18 8.53 38.47 0.74
C VAL A 18 9.94 38.40 0.15
N GLY A 19 10.34 37.19 -0.22
CA GLY A 19 11.50 36.93 -1.05
C GLY A 19 11.01 36.17 -2.28
N LEU A 20 11.09 36.80 -3.47
CA LEU A 20 10.84 36.16 -4.76
C LEU A 20 11.94 35.11 -5.04
N GLY A 21 11.83 33.97 -4.41
CA GLY A 21 12.49 32.73 -4.78
C GLY A 21 11.40 31.75 -5.14
N VAL A 22 11.30 31.36 -6.40
CA VAL A 22 10.53 30.19 -6.81
C VAL A 22 11.16 28.99 -6.13
N ALA A 23 10.71 28.69 -4.90
CA ALA A 23 10.95 27.40 -4.30
C ALA A 23 10.12 26.42 -5.16
N SER A 24 10.81 25.72 -6.05
CA SER A 24 10.31 24.48 -6.65
C SER A 24 9.94 23.59 -5.46
N ALA A 25 8.66 23.43 -5.19
CA ALA A 25 8.20 22.39 -4.29
C ALA A 25 8.68 21.09 -4.93
N GLU A 26 9.67 20.45 -4.32
CA GLU A 26 10.03 19.08 -4.69
C GLU A 26 8.76 18.25 -4.52
N GLU A 27 8.15 17.91 -5.64
CA GLU A 27 7.03 16.99 -5.69
C GLU A 27 7.54 15.68 -5.09
N LYS A 28 7.13 15.38 -3.85
CA LYS A 28 7.55 14.15 -3.17
C LYS A 28 7.21 12.99 -4.09
N SER A 29 8.24 12.35 -4.62
CA SER A 29 8.09 11.22 -5.53
C SER A 29 7.23 10.14 -4.87
N ASN A 30 6.06 9.86 -5.44
CA ASN A 30 5.19 8.76 -5.02
C ASN A 30 5.76 7.38 -5.41
N THR A 31 7.03 7.31 -5.78
CA THR A 31 7.70 6.06 -6.14
C THR A 31 8.13 5.33 -4.87
N ILE A 32 7.60 4.14 -4.69
CA ILE A 32 7.90 3.25 -3.57
C ILE A 32 9.27 2.61 -3.81
N LYS A 33 10.31 3.08 -3.11
CA LYS A 33 11.71 2.62 -3.31
C LYS A 33 12.21 1.69 -2.23
N SER A 34 11.82 1.95 -0.98
CA SER A 34 12.27 1.23 0.20
C SER A 34 11.21 1.23 1.28
N PHE A 35 11.30 0.28 2.22
CA PHE A 35 10.31 0.11 3.26
C PHE A 35 10.92 0.14 4.65
N ASP A 36 10.27 0.85 5.57
CA ASP A 36 10.44 0.71 7.02
C ASP A 36 9.34 -0.22 7.54
N TYR A 37 9.71 -1.45 7.88
CA TYR A 37 8.77 -2.51 8.19
C TYR A 37 8.38 -2.59 9.65
N LEU A 38 7.08 -2.81 9.88
CA LEU A 38 6.53 -3.39 11.09
C LEU A 38 6.03 -4.81 10.77
N LYS A 39 6.67 -5.84 11.32
CA LYS A 39 6.25 -7.24 11.14
C LYS A 39 4.97 -7.50 11.93
N VAL A 40 4.00 -8.09 11.27
CA VAL A 40 2.76 -8.58 11.91
C VAL A 40 3.04 -9.96 12.49
N ASP A 41 2.76 -10.13 13.79
CA ASP A 41 2.93 -11.41 14.48
C ASP A 41 1.93 -12.45 13.97
N GLU A 42 2.41 -13.66 13.68
CA GLU A 42 1.60 -14.76 13.13
C GLU A 42 0.55 -15.28 14.11
N GLN A 43 0.86 -15.27 15.40
CA GLN A 43 -0.04 -15.75 16.45
C GLN A 43 -0.95 -14.64 16.98
N ASN A 44 -0.50 -13.39 16.88
CA ASN A 44 -1.25 -12.23 17.33
C ASN A 44 -1.12 -11.05 16.34
N VAL A 45 -2.00 -11.00 15.34
CA VAL A 45 -2.02 -9.94 14.32
C VAL A 45 -2.25 -8.51 14.86
N ASN A 46 -2.37 -8.33 16.18
CA ASN A 46 -2.35 -7.03 16.86
C ASN A 46 -0.95 -6.60 17.26
N SER A 47 -0.01 -7.53 17.31
CA SER A 47 1.36 -7.26 17.70
C SER A 47 2.17 -6.85 16.48
N LEU A 48 2.75 -5.66 16.55
CA LEU A 48 3.63 -5.12 15.53
C LEU A 48 5.03 -4.99 16.13
N THR A 49 6.01 -5.59 15.49
CA THR A 49 7.40 -5.54 15.90
C THR A 49 8.26 -4.87 14.82
N LYS A 50 9.13 -3.95 15.22
CA LYS A 50 10.08 -3.35 14.27
C LYS A 50 10.99 -4.43 13.72
N VAL A 51 11.14 -4.47 12.40
CA VAL A 51 11.89 -5.51 11.69
C VAL A 51 13.36 -5.14 11.65
N SER A 52 14.23 -6.06 12.06
CA SER A 52 15.67 -5.95 11.84
C SER A 52 16.01 -6.25 10.38
N ASP A 53 17.19 -5.82 9.91
CA ASP A 53 17.62 -6.10 8.53
C ASP A 53 17.74 -7.61 8.25
N GLN A 54 18.00 -8.41 9.26
CA GLN A 54 18.04 -9.86 9.14
C GLN A 54 16.64 -10.46 8.90
N ASP A 55 15.63 -9.94 9.59
CA ASP A 55 14.26 -10.45 9.53
C ASP A 55 13.51 -10.00 8.26
N LYS A 56 14.01 -8.98 7.55
CA LYS A 56 13.42 -8.52 6.27
C LYS A 56 13.36 -9.64 5.23
N LYS A 57 14.26 -10.61 5.29
CA LYS A 57 14.31 -11.75 4.36
C LYS A 57 13.11 -12.67 4.47
N ASP A 58 12.48 -12.71 5.65
CA ASP A 58 11.31 -13.55 5.91
C ASP A 58 10.00 -12.89 5.47
N ILE A 59 10.03 -11.59 5.13
CA ILE A 59 8.85 -10.89 4.64
C ILE A 59 8.53 -11.34 3.21
N GLN A 60 7.39 -12.00 3.06
CA GLN A 60 6.87 -12.45 1.77
C GLN A 60 5.88 -11.45 1.18
N ILE A 61 5.12 -10.76 2.03
CA ILE A 61 4.06 -9.85 1.61
C ILE A 61 4.21 -8.53 2.34
N THR A 62 4.11 -7.44 1.59
CA THR A 62 4.27 -6.07 2.07
C THR A 62 2.98 -5.29 1.87
N MET A 63 2.32 -4.88 2.95
CA MET A 63 1.21 -3.93 2.88
C MET A 63 1.76 -2.51 3.04
N VAL A 64 1.71 -1.74 1.98
CA VAL A 64 2.28 -0.40 1.93
C VAL A 64 1.31 0.61 2.52
N LEU A 65 1.81 1.46 3.43
CA LEU A 65 1.09 2.61 3.97
C LEU A 65 1.45 3.86 3.15
N PRO A 66 0.52 4.83 3.00
CA PRO A 66 0.77 6.05 2.22
C PRO A 66 1.54 7.11 3.01
N GLU A 67 2.47 6.70 3.81
CA GLU A 67 3.29 7.52 4.70
C GLU A 67 4.76 7.15 4.56
N GLN A 68 5.63 8.14 4.70
CA GLN A 68 7.09 7.96 4.66
C GLN A 68 7.70 8.40 6.00
N ASN A 69 8.75 7.70 6.44
CA ASN A 69 9.57 8.12 7.55
C ASN A 69 10.47 9.32 7.17
N GLU A 70 11.26 9.81 8.12
CA GLU A 70 12.17 10.95 7.93
C GLU A 70 13.24 10.71 6.85
N ASN A 71 13.57 9.44 6.57
CA ASN A 71 14.54 9.04 5.54
C ASN A 71 13.92 8.90 4.15
N GLY A 72 12.59 9.04 4.02
CA GLY A 72 11.86 8.85 2.78
C GLY A 72 11.50 7.40 2.47
N ASP A 73 11.71 6.45 3.42
CA ASP A 73 11.25 5.07 3.30
C ASP A 73 9.74 5.00 3.58
N TRP A 74 9.03 4.22 2.79
CA TRP A 74 7.62 3.99 2.98
C TRP A 74 7.36 3.10 4.19
N LEU A 75 6.43 3.50 5.05
CA LEU A 75 5.98 2.64 6.13
C LEU A 75 5.22 1.44 5.56
N ALA A 76 5.46 0.26 6.11
CA ALA A 76 4.83 -0.96 5.63
C ALA A 76 4.60 -1.97 6.74
N TYR A 77 3.51 -2.74 6.62
CA TYR A 77 3.34 -3.97 7.40
C TYR A 77 3.91 -5.14 6.61
N GLY A 78 4.80 -5.91 7.25
CA GLY A 78 5.39 -7.12 6.69
C GLY A 78 4.70 -8.38 7.19
N PHE A 79 4.37 -9.29 6.29
CA PHE A 79 3.77 -10.59 6.58
C PHE A 79 4.68 -11.69 6.06
N THR A 80 4.84 -12.75 6.85
CA THR A 80 5.66 -13.91 6.49
C THR A 80 4.89 -14.93 5.66
N SER A 81 3.54 -14.84 5.67
CA SER A 81 2.68 -15.74 4.89
C SER A 81 1.38 -15.07 4.46
N ARG A 82 0.69 -15.70 3.50
CA ARG A 82 -0.62 -15.29 3.06
C ARG A 82 -1.69 -15.49 4.14
N GLU A 83 -1.55 -16.53 4.94
CA GLU A 83 -2.46 -16.84 6.05
C GLU A 83 -2.43 -15.71 7.09
N THR A 84 -1.23 -15.21 7.43
CA THR A 84 -1.07 -14.06 8.35
C THR A 84 -1.70 -12.79 7.77
N LEU A 85 -1.52 -12.52 6.48
CA LEU A 85 -2.17 -11.41 5.79
C LEU A 85 -3.69 -11.55 5.84
N ASP A 86 -4.23 -12.72 5.51
CA ASP A 86 -5.68 -12.96 5.48
C ASP A 86 -6.30 -12.81 6.87
N ALA A 87 -5.65 -13.32 7.92
CA ALA A 87 -6.07 -13.12 9.30
C ALA A 87 -6.09 -11.65 9.72
N TYR A 88 -5.07 -10.90 9.33
CA TYR A 88 -5.01 -9.45 9.55
C TYR A 88 -6.15 -8.72 8.84
N ILE A 89 -6.38 -9.01 7.55
CA ILE A 89 -7.44 -8.41 6.75
C ILE A 89 -8.81 -8.66 7.38
N GLU A 90 -9.13 -9.89 7.73
CA GLU A 90 -10.45 -10.24 8.32
C GLU A 90 -10.70 -9.50 9.63
N LYS A 91 -9.68 -9.33 10.44
CA LYS A 91 -9.78 -8.58 11.68
C LYS A 91 -9.94 -7.08 11.44
N ASP A 92 -9.12 -6.50 10.55
CA ASP A 92 -9.19 -5.06 10.24
C ASP A 92 -10.54 -4.70 9.60
N LYS A 93 -11.10 -5.56 8.72
CA LYS A 93 -12.46 -5.41 8.19
C LYS A 93 -13.52 -5.35 9.30
N LYS A 94 -13.42 -6.21 10.32
CA LYS A 94 -14.36 -6.19 11.46
C LYS A 94 -14.27 -4.88 12.23
N ALA A 95 -13.06 -4.35 12.41
CA ALA A 95 -12.85 -3.06 13.07
C ALA A 95 -13.39 -1.90 12.24
N LEU A 96 -13.21 -1.95 10.92
CA LEU A 96 -13.66 -0.92 9.98
C LEU A 96 -15.18 -0.89 9.83
N LYS A 97 -15.90 -2.03 9.81
CA LYS A 97 -17.37 -2.06 9.74
C LYS A 97 -18.04 -1.22 10.83
N ASN A 98 -17.38 -1.03 11.95
CA ASN A 98 -17.87 -0.21 13.06
C ASN A 98 -17.53 1.29 12.90
N LYS A 99 -16.74 1.68 11.89
CA LYS A 99 -16.24 3.06 11.72
C LYS A 99 -16.65 3.71 10.39
N ILE A 100 -17.02 2.92 9.38
CA ILE A 100 -17.29 3.44 8.04
C ILE A 100 -18.80 3.58 7.84
N ASN A 101 -19.27 4.84 7.72
CA ASN A 101 -20.48 5.12 6.97
C ASN A 101 -20.18 4.87 5.49
N PRO A 102 -21.02 4.16 4.74
CA PRO A 102 -20.80 3.96 3.29
C PRO A 102 -20.96 5.32 2.59
N LEU A 103 -19.84 5.99 2.37
CA LEU A 103 -19.79 7.23 1.62
C LEU A 103 -19.66 6.92 0.13
N GLY A 104 -20.78 7.03 -0.58
CA GLY A 104 -20.81 7.30 -2.00
C GLY A 104 -20.39 6.16 -2.94
N SER A 105 -20.95 6.19 -4.14
CA SER A 105 -20.55 5.39 -5.30
C SER A 105 -19.17 5.82 -5.82
N GLY A 106 -18.10 5.31 -5.21
CA GLY A 106 -16.75 5.47 -5.74
C GLY A 106 -16.45 4.45 -6.83
N ALA A 107 -15.31 4.59 -7.51
CA ALA A 107 -14.86 3.64 -8.53
C ALA A 107 -14.83 2.20 -7.97
N GLY A 108 -15.56 1.31 -8.61
CA GLY A 108 -15.73 -0.09 -8.18
C GLY A 108 -14.58 -1.01 -8.57
N SER A 109 -13.56 -0.50 -9.26
CA SER A 109 -12.42 -1.25 -9.76
C SER A 109 -11.10 -0.56 -9.40
N THR A 110 -10.05 -1.38 -9.26
CA THR A 110 -8.67 -0.92 -9.24
C THR A 110 -8.14 -0.87 -10.66
N ASP A 111 -7.48 0.22 -11.01
CA ASP A 111 -6.87 0.43 -12.31
C ASP A 111 -5.35 0.19 -12.19
N PHE A 112 -4.82 -0.55 -13.15
CA PHE A 112 -3.41 -0.92 -13.26
C PHE A 112 -2.84 -0.35 -14.55
N TYR A 113 -1.78 0.42 -14.45
CA TYR A 113 -1.21 1.18 -15.56
C TYR A 113 0.18 0.67 -15.95
N GLU A 114 0.46 0.69 -17.25
CA GLU A 114 1.73 0.28 -17.84
C GLU A 114 2.90 1.18 -17.42
N HIS A 115 2.64 2.47 -17.21
CA HIS A 115 3.65 3.44 -16.82
C HIS A 115 3.31 4.11 -15.48
N LYS A 116 4.28 4.79 -14.89
CA LYS A 116 4.09 5.60 -13.69
C LYS A 116 3.06 6.70 -13.93
N ASP A 117 2.51 7.22 -12.85
CA ASP A 117 1.59 8.36 -12.83
C ASP A 117 0.36 8.17 -13.73
N LYS A 118 -0.17 6.95 -13.77
CA LYS A 118 -1.32 6.54 -14.62
C LYS A 118 -1.04 6.67 -16.12
N GLY A 119 0.21 6.55 -16.52
CA GLY A 119 0.60 6.63 -17.93
C GLY A 119 0.44 5.31 -18.68
N GLY A 120 0.45 5.41 -20.01
CA GLY A 120 0.36 4.26 -20.91
C GLY A 120 -1.03 3.63 -21.00
N GLN A 121 -1.05 2.36 -21.37
CA GLN A 121 -2.28 1.57 -21.37
C GLN A 121 -2.67 1.19 -19.94
N TYR A 122 -3.95 0.83 -19.74
CA TYR A 122 -4.40 0.33 -18.45
C TYR A 122 -5.38 -0.82 -18.58
N ILE A 123 -5.44 -1.64 -17.53
CA ILE A 123 -6.51 -2.62 -17.30
C ILE A 123 -7.15 -2.34 -15.93
N TYR A 124 -8.34 -2.84 -15.73
CA TYR A 124 -9.03 -2.72 -14.45
C TYR A 124 -9.56 -4.06 -13.96
N TRP A 125 -9.70 -4.18 -12.64
CA TRP A 125 -10.24 -5.37 -11.98
C TRP A 125 -11.04 -5.00 -10.73
N SER A 126 -12.23 -5.59 -10.57
CA SER A 126 -13.16 -5.19 -9.51
C SER A 126 -13.21 -6.15 -8.33
N SER A 127 -12.86 -7.43 -8.51
CA SER A 127 -12.85 -8.38 -7.41
C SER A 127 -12.25 -9.74 -7.78
N GLY A 128 -11.69 -10.39 -6.75
CA GLY A 128 -11.14 -11.72 -6.83
C GLY A 128 -9.73 -11.76 -7.43
N PHE A 129 -9.22 -12.98 -7.51
CA PHE A 129 -7.89 -13.29 -8.02
C PHE A 129 -7.93 -13.43 -9.56
N LYS A 130 -6.85 -12.99 -10.22
CA LYS A 130 -6.65 -13.14 -11.65
C LYS A 130 -5.16 -13.27 -11.99
N ASN A 131 -4.78 -14.33 -12.69
CA ASN A 131 -3.51 -14.35 -13.41
C ASN A 131 -3.59 -13.38 -14.59
N LEU A 132 -2.57 -12.57 -14.77
CA LEU A 132 -2.50 -11.64 -15.89
C LEU A 132 -2.28 -12.40 -17.21
N PRO A 133 -2.89 -11.96 -18.32
CA PRO A 133 -2.58 -12.49 -19.62
C PRO A 133 -1.14 -12.11 -20.00
N SER A 134 -0.53 -12.88 -20.92
CA SER A 134 0.87 -12.63 -21.35
C SER A 134 1.12 -11.21 -21.85
N SER A 135 0.09 -10.54 -22.39
CA SER A 135 0.18 -9.15 -22.83
C SER A 135 0.27 -8.14 -21.68
N TRP A 136 0.00 -8.55 -20.43
CA TRP A 136 0.04 -7.72 -19.24
C TRP A 136 0.97 -8.25 -18.14
N ASN A 137 1.50 -9.45 -18.32
CA ASN A 137 2.51 -9.98 -17.43
C ASN A 137 3.73 -9.05 -17.44
N ASP A 138 4.22 -8.73 -16.24
CA ASP A 138 5.41 -7.89 -16.06
C ASP A 138 5.32 -6.50 -16.71
N ARG A 139 4.15 -5.85 -16.67
CA ARG A 139 3.94 -4.52 -17.27
C ARG A 139 3.31 -3.48 -16.35
N ILE A 140 3.02 -3.81 -15.09
CA ILE A 140 2.37 -2.86 -14.17
C ILE A 140 3.42 -2.00 -13.51
N SER A 141 3.33 -0.68 -13.70
CA SER A 141 4.22 0.34 -13.10
C SER A 141 3.51 1.28 -12.14
N SER A 142 2.17 1.42 -12.21
CA SER A 142 1.41 2.17 -11.21
C SER A 142 0.00 1.63 -11.01
N VAL A 143 -0.56 1.93 -9.82
CA VAL A 143 -1.87 1.43 -9.37
C VAL A 143 -2.71 2.57 -8.81
N SER A 144 -3.99 2.61 -9.19
CA SER A 144 -5.01 3.46 -8.58
C SER A 144 -6.12 2.58 -8.01
N THR A 145 -6.25 2.55 -6.69
CA THR A 145 -7.14 1.61 -6.01
C THR A 145 -8.61 1.96 -6.18
N ALA A 146 -9.46 0.93 -6.15
CA ALA A 146 -10.90 1.09 -6.02
C ALA A 146 -11.29 1.85 -4.75
N SER A 147 -12.54 2.32 -4.73
CA SER A 147 -13.12 2.91 -3.52
C SER A 147 -13.16 1.91 -2.36
N PRO A 148 -12.88 2.33 -1.11
CA PRO A 148 -13.01 1.48 0.07
C PRO A 148 -14.44 0.99 0.32
N SER A 149 -15.46 1.60 -0.29
CA SER A 149 -16.84 1.10 -0.26
C SER A 149 -17.07 -0.08 -1.21
N ALA A 150 -16.24 -0.24 -2.24
CA ALA A 150 -16.36 -1.30 -3.24
C ALA A 150 -15.52 -2.55 -2.89
N SER A 151 -14.34 -2.36 -2.29
CA SER A 151 -13.42 -3.44 -1.96
C SER A 151 -12.42 -3.02 -0.89
N TYR A 152 -11.77 -3.99 -0.24
CA TYR A 152 -10.89 -3.74 0.89
C TYR A 152 -9.45 -3.43 0.47
N SER A 153 -8.88 -4.28 -0.39
CA SER A 153 -7.48 -4.15 -0.80
C SER A 153 -7.23 -4.70 -2.20
N THR A 154 -6.13 -4.26 -2.78
CA THR A 154 -5.54 -4.82 -3.99
C THR A 154 -4.17 -5.38 -3.67
N THR A 155 -3.91 -6.62 -4.10
CA THR A 155 -2.60 -7.27 -4.02
C THR A 155 -2.06 -7.49 -5.42
N LEU A 156 -0.79 -7.13 -5.63
CA LEU A 156 0.00 -7.53 -6.77
C LEU A 156 0.88 -8.71 -6.37
N TRP A 157 0.95 -9.75 -7.20
CA TRP A 157 1.75 -10.95 -6.96
C TRP A 157 2.84 -11.09 -8.01
N GLU A 158 4.05 -11.43 -7.55
CA GLU A 158 5.22 -11.67 -8.42
C GLU A 158 4.99 -12.82 -9.39
N HIS A 159 4.28 -13.87 -8.96
CA HIS A 159 4.04 -15.07 -9.73
C HIS A 159 2.55 -15.39 -9.86
N THR A 160 2.22 -16.26 -10.81
CA THR A 160 0.86 -16.80 -10.97
C THR A 160 0.52 -17.77 -9.82
N SER A 161 -0.77 -18.11 -9.68
CA SER A 161 -1.22 -19.10 -8.69
C SER A 161 -0.58 -20.48 -8.87
N THR A 162 -0.29 -20.88 -10.09
CA THR A 162 0.35 -22.16 -10.40
C THR A 162 1.83 -22.20 -10.05
N GLN A 163 2.46 -21.03 -9.90
CA GLN A 163 3.86 -20.85 -9.49
C GLN A 163 4.02 -20.55 -7.99
N GLY A 164 2.90 -20.53 -7.23
CA GLY A 164 2.92 -20.32 -5.78
C GLY A 164 2.94 -18.85 -5.35
N TYR A 165 2.46 -17.92 -6.20
CA TYR A 165 2.31 -16.48 -5.97
C TYR A 165 3.62 -15.68 -5.82
N GLY A 166 4.67 -16.22 -5.21
CA GLY A 166 5.89 -15.48 -4.88
C GLY A 166 5.64 -14.39 -3.84
N LYS A 167 6.36 -13.28 -3.95
CA LYS A 167 6.16 -12.11 -3.10
C LYS A 167 4.88 -11.37 -3.46
N GLY A 168 4.33 -10.63 -2.50
CA GLY A 168 3.12 -9.81 -2.70
C GLY A 168 3.29 -8.38 -2.20
N VAL A 169 2.73 -7.41 -2.92
CA VAL A 169 2.55 -6.04 -2.42
C VAL A 169 1.07 -5.70 -2.34
N VAL A 170 0.64 -5.14 -1.21
CA VAL A 170 -0.77 -4.90 -0.89
C VAL A 170 -1.03 -3.42 -0.69
N PHE A 171 -2.09 -2.93 -1.30
CA PHE A 171 -2.61 -1.57 -1.14
C PHE A 171 -3.99 -1.65 -0.50
N LYS A 172 -4.14 -1.19 0.75
CA LYS A 172 -5.42 -1.08 1.42
C LYS A 172 -6.18 0.13 0.87
N HIS A 173 -7.39 -0.09 0.37
CA HIS A 173 -8.14 0.95 -0.34
C HIS A 173 -8.49 2.15 0.53
N ALA A 174 -8.77 1.94 1.82
CA ALA A 174 -9.04 3.04 2.75
C ALA A 174 -7.87 4.03 2.86
N ASP A 175 -6.65 3.56 2.64
CA ASP A 175 -5.43 4.36 2.76
C ASP A 175 -4.99 4.95 1.42
N TRP A 176 -5.26 4.23 0.32
CA TRP A 176 -4.75 4.57 -1.02
C TRP A 176 -5.78 5.17 -1.98
N TYR A 177 -7.08 5.19 -1.64
CA TYR A 177 -8.10 5.77 -2.51
C TYR A 177 -7.83 7.24 -2.82
N GLY A 178 -7.94 7.60 -4.09
CA GLY A 178 -7.62 8.95 -4.58
C GLY A 178 -6.12 9.25 -4.76
N LYS A 179 -5.26 8.30 -4.42
CA LYS A 179 -3.80 8.38 -4.63
C LYS A 179 -3.37 7.42 -5.73
N THR A 180 -2.18 7.65 -6.28
CA THR A 180 -1.55 6.74 -7.24
C THR A 180 -0.28 6.19 -6.59
N ALA A 181 -0.17 4.86 -6.54
CA ALA A 181 1.05 4.20 -6.11
C ALA A 181 1.92 3.92 -7.34
N ASN A 182 3.10 4.53 -7.42
CA ASN A 182 4.11 4.22 -8.42
C ASN A 182 5.02 3.12 -7.88
N LEU A 183 5.16 2.03 -8.62
CA LEU A 183 5.99 0.91 -8.23
C LEU A 183 7.48 1.24 -8.43
N ALA A 184 8.31 0.81 -7.47
CA ALA A 184 9.77 0.91 -7.57
C ALA A 184 10.33 -0.17 -8.49
N ALA A 185 11.66 -0.10 -8.73
CA ALA A 185 12.35 -1.04 -9.59
C ALA A 185 12.14 -2.52 -9.18
N ASP A 186 12.02 -2.80 -7.89
CA ASP A 186 11.83 -4.16 -7.36
C ASP A 186 10.41 -4.72 -7.61
N TRP A 187 9.45 -3.85 -7.96
CA TRP A 187 8.05 -4.21 -8.21
C TRP A 187 7.55 -3.74 -9.57
N ASN A 188 8.30 -2.89 -10.24
CA ASN A 188 8.00 -2.47 -11.60
C ASN A 188 8.23 -3.63 -12.55
N ASP A 189 7.23 -3.91 -13.37
CA ASP A 189 7.32 -4.92 -14.43
C ASP A 189 7.65 -6.36 -13.96
N ILE A 190 7.16 -6.75 -12.77
CA ILE A 190 7.28 -8.15 -12.28
C ILE A 190 5.95 -8.78 -11.87
N THR A 191 4.86 -8.05 -11.99
CA THR A 191 3.54 -8.54 -11.56
C THR A 191 2.97 -9.54 -12.55
N SER A 192 2.73 -10.77 -12.10
CA SER A 192 2.12 -11.85 -12.90
C SER A 192 0.67 -12.15 -12.53
N ALA A 193 0.22 -11.74 -11.34
CA ALA A 193 -1.17 -11.88 -10.92
C ALA A 193 -1.62 -10.76 -10.01
N ILE A 194 -2.94 -10.56 -9.94
CA ILE A 194 -3.60 -9.55 -9.12
C ILE A 194 -4.73 -10.17 -8.31
N ASP A 195 -5.02 -9.60 -7.14
CA ASP A 195 -6.15 -10.00 -6.30
C ASP A 195 -6.81 -8.76 -5.68
N VAL A 196 -8.10 -8.56 -5.95
CA VAL A 196 -8.90 -7.48 -5.37
C VAL A 196 -9.87 -8.08 -4.37
N LYS A 197 -9.61 -7.90 -3.08
CA LYS A 197 -10.41 -8.45 -1.97
C LYS A 197 -11.52 -7.48 -1.57
N LYS A 198 -12.73 -8.01 -1.46
CA LYS A 198 -13.90 -7.30 -0.92
C LYS A 198 -13.96 -7.33 0.59
#